data_82dceaeeaa19171e43abe093247ed3c5
#
_entry.id   82dceaeeaa19171e43abe093247ed3c5
#
_cell.length_a   1.000
_cell.length_b   1.000
_cell.length_c   1.000
_cell.angle_alpha   90.00
_cell.angle_beta   90.00
_cell.angle_gamma   90.00
#
_symmetry.space_group_name_H-M   'P 1'
#
loop_
_entity.id
_entity.type
_entity.pdbx_description
1 polymer ?
#
loop_
_entity_poly.entity_id
_entity_poly.type
_entity_poly.pdbx_seq_one_letter_code
_entity_poly.pdbx_strand_id
1 'polypeptide(L)'
;MKLLSFIRLGVLLFLVGMISSCEKENLYDYGISKIYMPQAVNQSGGVNINYVVPVGTDSSTFNYTLNTEQQKLNVILGVSLSGINRTSYSVDLKVDTDTIQQLITNKTLDANTILMPASMYTLPKSIRVAGDSVSKTFYLTLNINELKKANYSGKILALAVGLANPTPFGLSATASKTIVLVDVDALVIGPAVEVTSKYIKNPGNPFVTSAMDPGGRWGTLADWVASSGALSHNGVGGFSKDGDGPTMDMESGWGSPLIKNGKLYQTITLPAGTYAFDPSPWVWQGTKDVSYVVVAPNASTLPDYADIATSTSVLFATFDKPRVTFKLTATTKVTVGVVVNYVQDQQGFKTKAVHLYSYPKHL
;
A
#
# COMPACT_ATOMS: atom_id res chain seq x y z
N MET A 1 10.89 3.87 -84.73
CA MET A 1 10.46 5.17 -84.10
C MET A 1 9.07 5.11 -83.42
N LYS A 2 8.16 4.27 -83.74
CA LYS A 2 6.81 4.25 -83.09
C LYS A 2 6.79 3.58 -81.68
N LEU A 3 7.68 2.63 -81.42
CA LEU A 3 7.71 1.90 -80.10
C LEU A 3 8.20 2.77 -78.97
N LEU A 4 9.20 3.67 -79.18
CA LEU A 4 9.73 4.58 -78.16
C LEU A 4 8.69 5.66 -77.73
N SER A 5 7.77 6.04 -78.64
CA SER A 5 6.74 7.01 -78.36
C SER A 5 5.68 6.48 -77.37
N PHE A 6 5.30 5.18 -77.50
CA PHE A 6 4.35 4.55 -76.59
C PHE A 6 4.93 4.31 -75.18
N ILE A 7 6.23 4.00 -75.07
CA ILE A 7 6.90 3.84 -73.79
C ILE A 7 6.97 5.18 -73.03
N ARG A 8 7.28 6.31 -73.73
CA ARG A 8 7.28 7.63 -73.12
C ARG A 8 5.90 8.10 -72.67
N LEU A 9 4.86 7.76 -73.41
CA LEU A 9 3.48 8.10 -73.05
C LEU A 9 2.99 7.27 -71.86
N GLY A 10 3.38 5.98 -71.79
CA GLY A 10 3.08 5.11 -70.65
C GLY A 10 3.74 5.52 -69.36
N VAL A 11 5.03 5.93 -69.42
CA VAL A 11 5.79 6.45 -68.26
C VAL A 11 5.23 7.77 -67.78
N LEU A 12 4.80 8.68 -68.71
CA LEU A 12 4.20 9.95 -68.34
C LEU A 12 2.84 9.78 -67.64
N LEU A 13 1.99 8.84 -68.12
CA LEU A 13 0.72 8.48 -67.51
C LEU A 13 0.93 7.84 -66.11
N PHE A 14 1.97 7.04 -65.93
CA PHE A 14 2.28 6.40 -64.64
C PHE A 14 2.82 7.42 -63.61
N LEU A 15 3.59 8.42 -64.05
CA LEU A 15 4.06 9.53 -63.20
C LEU A 15 2.93 10.46 -62.76
N VAL A 16 1.94 10.74 -63.63
CA VAL A 16 0.77 11.58 -63.28
C VAL A 16 -0.17 10.83 -62.31
N GLY A 17 -0.27 9.47 -62.40
CA GLY A 17 -1.05 8.67 -61.46
C GLY A 17 -0.45 8.64 -60.03
N MET A 18 0.86 8.86 -59.85
CA MET A 18 1.48 8.89 -58.52
C MET A 18 1.34 10.22 -57.79
N ILE A 19 0.98 11.31 -58.48
CA ILE A 19 0.80 12.61 -57.84
C ILE A 19 -0.63 12.85 -57.34
N SER A 20 -1.58 12.03 -57.76
CA SER A 20 -2.96 12.12 -57.29
C SER A 20 -3.28 11.21 -56.10
N SER A 21 -2.28 10.48 -55.55
CA SER A 21 -2.43 9.64 -54.37
C SER A 21 -2.08 10.34 -53.05
N CYS A 22 -1.93 11.66 -53.02
CA CYS A 22 -2.11 12.43 -51.81
C CYS A 22 -3.59 12.85 -51.75
N GLU A 23 -4.47 11.90 -51.44
CA GLU A 23 -5.66 12.30 -50.72
C GLU A 23 -5.17 12.98 -49.44
N LYS A 24 -5.48 14.30 -49.31
CA LYS A 24 -5.58 14.88 -47.98
C LYS A 24 -6.42 13.88 -47.19
N GLU A 25 -5.80 13.16 -46.25
CA GLU A 25 -6.58 12.55 -45.18
C GLU A 25 -7.50 13.67 -44.71
N ASN A 26 -8.75 13.60 -45.12
CA ASN A 26 -9.77 14.34 -44.42
C ASN A 26 -9.56 13.96 -42.99
N LEU A 27 -9.23 14.92 -42.18
CA LEU A 27 -9.25 14.81 -40.72
C LEU A 27 -10.69 14.44 -40.37
N TYR A 28 -11.01 13.15 -40.53
CA TYR A 28 -12.23 12.60 -39.97
C TYR A 28 -12.17 12.96 -38.54
N ASP A 29 -13.19 13.62 -38.07
CA ASP A 29 -13.41 13.96 -36.67
C ASP A 29 -13.41 12.63 -35.90
N TYR A 30 -12.22 12.11 -35.58
CA TYR A 30 -12.03 10.82 -34.93
C TYR A 30 -12.62 10.87 -33.54
N GLY A 31 -13.88 10.57 -33.44
CA GLY A 31 -14.62 10.40 -32.21
C GLY A 31 -15.32 11.68 -31.72
N ILE A 32 -16.43 11.46 -31.07
CA ILE A 32 -17.21 12.51 -30.43
C ILE A 32 -16.43 12.97 -29.19
N SER A 33 -16.03 14.25 -29.16
CA SER A 33 -15.39 14.85 -27.98
C SER A 33 -16.32 14.77 -26.78
N LYS A 34 -15.85 14.16 -25.69
CA LYS A 34 -16.57 14.00 -24.43
C LYS A 34 -15.79 14.52 -23.27
N ILE A 35 -16.47 15.18 -22.34
CA ILE A 35 -15.87 15.63 -21.09
C ILE A 35 -15.94 14.47 -20.10
N TYR A 36 -14.84 14.23 -19.40
CA TYR A 36 -14.69 13.13 -18.44
C TYR A 36 -13.79 13.50 -17.26
N MET A 37 -13.81 12.67 -16.22
CA MET A 37 -12.88 12.73 -15.08
C MET A 37 -11.73 11.72 -15.31
N PRO A 38 -10.47 12.17 -15.39
CA PRO A 38 -9.32 11.26 -15.53
C PRO A 38 -9.24 10.20 -14.45
N GLN A 39 -9.71 10.50 -13.24
CA GLN A 39 -9.74 9.58 -12.09
C GLN A 39 -10.67 8.38 -12.29
N ALA A 40 -11.58 8.44 -13.27
CA ALA A 40 -12.49 7.35 -13.62
C ALA A 40 -11.95 6.43 -14.71
N VAL A 41 -10.72 6.67 -15.21
CA VAL A 41 -10.10 5.92 -16.32
C VAL A 41 -8.83 5.23 -15.83
N ASN A 42 -8.71 3.92 -16.08
CA ASN A 42 -7.49 3.17 -15.79
C ASN A 42 -6.36 3.47 -16.78
N GLN A 43 -5.12 3.45 -16.33
CA GLN A 43 -3.92 3.60 -17.18
C GLN A 43 -3.79 2.47 -18.22
N SER A 44 -4.32 1.28 -17.92
CA SER A 44 -4.35 0.11 -18.83
C SER A 44 -5.55 0.10 -19.79
N GLY A 45 -6.33 1.18 -19.83
CA GLY A 45 -7.61 1.25 -20.52
C GLY A 45 -8.78 0.68 -19.69
N GLY A 46 -9.99 1.16 -19.97
CA GLY A 46 -11.20 0.80 -19.23
C GLY A 46 -11.60 1.83 -18.18
N VAL A 47 -12.63 1.52 -17.41
CA VAL A 47 -13.24 2.42 -16.43
C VAL A 47 -13.07 1.85 -15.02
N ASN A 48 -12.49 2.66 -14.14
CA ASN A 48 -12.49 2.40 -12.70
C ASN A 48 -12.85 3.70 -11.98
N ILE A 49 -14.06 3.78 -11.50
CA ILE A 49 -14.58 4.99 -10.86
C ILE A 49 -14.10 5.16 -9.41
N ASN A 50 -13.46 4.16 -8.80
CA ASN A 50 -12.94 4.24 -7.43
C ASN A 50 -11.56 4.91 -7.42
N TYR A 51 -11.47 6.03 -6.72
CA TYR A 51 -10.26 6.82 -6.55
C TYR A 51 -9.83 6.84 -5.09
N VAL A 52 -8.91 5.94 -4.75
CA VAL A 52 -8.40 5.77 -3.38
C VAL A 52 -7.42 6.89 -3.03
N VAL A 53 -7.51 7.43 -1.82
CA VAL A 53 -6.61 8.44 -1.24
C VAL A 53 -6.19 7.98 0.16
N PRO A 54 -4.90 7.91 0.47
CA PRO A 54 -3.73 8.28 -0.35
C PRO A 54 -3.34 7.22 -1.36
N VAL A 55 -2.70 7.66 -2.44
CA VAL A 55 -1.92 6.82 -3.35
C VAL A 55 -0.57 7.51 -3.54
N GLY A 56 0.48 6.72 -3.76
CA GLY A 56 1.84 7.18 -3.91
C GLY A 56 2.71 6.83 -2.70
N THR A 57 4.03 6.78 -2.93
CA THR A 57 5.02 6.39 -1.91
C THR A 57 5.88 7.57 -1.44
N ASP A 58 5.88 8.66 -2.17
CA ASP A 58 6.59 9.90 -1.85
C ASP A 58 5.77 11.12 -2.27
N SER A 59 6.17 12.30 -1.81
CA SER A 59 5.42 13.55 -2.01
C SER A 59 5.21 13.96 -3.47
N SER A 60 6.03 13.47 -4.39
CA SER A 60 5.91 13.76 -5.83
C SER A 60 4.84 12.89 -6.51
N THR A 61 4.51 11.76 -5.91
CA THR A 61 3.55 10.78 -6.43
C THR A 61 2.20 10.80 -5.71
N PHE A 62 2.07 11.57 -4.63
CA PHE A 62 0.81 11.66 -3.89
C PHE A 62 -0.32 12.23 -4.74
N ASN A 63 -1.51 11.64 -4.60
CA ASN A 63 -2.73 12.13 -5.24
C ASN A 63 -3.48 13.18 -4.41
N TYR A 64 -2.76 13.81 -3.48
CA TYR A 64 -3.22 14.93 -2.67
C TYR A 64 -2.08 15.90 -2.35
N THR A 65 -2.41 17.11 -1.91
CA THR A 65 -1.46 18.09 -1.37
C THR A 65 -1.90 18.55 0.01
N LEU A 66 -0.94 18.97 0.83
CA LEU A 66 -1.19 19.47 2.18
C LEU A 66 -0.95 20.98 2.24
N ASN A 67 -1.90 21.68 2.86
CA ASN A 67 -1.71 23.03 3.34
C ASN A 67 -1.85 23.02 4.87
N THR A 68 -0.73 22.87 5.56
CA THR A 68 -0.67 22.75 7.01
C THR A 68 -1.05 24.04 7.73
N GLU A 69 -0.78 25.19 7.14
CA GLU A 69 -1.15 26.50 7.71
C GLU A 69 -2.67 26.69 7.75
N GLN A 70 -3.36 26.29 6.69
CA GLN A 70 -4.81 26.38 6.59
C GLN A 70 -5.53 25.14 7.13
N GLN A 71 -4.80 24.12 7.61
CA GLN A 71 -5.34 22.82 8.04
C GLN A 71 -6.20 22.15 6.95
N LYS A 72 -5.71 22.17 5.70
CA LYS A 72 -6.41 21.62 4.53
C LYS A 72 -5.61 20.53 3.84
N LEU A 73 -6.31 19.48 3.45
CA LEU A 73 -5.82 18.45 2.54
C LEU A 73 -6.59 18.57 1.22
N ASN A 74 -5.89 18.73 0.11
CA ASN A 74 -6.48 18.91 -1.21
C ASN A 74 -6.31 17.61 -2.01
N VAL A 75 -7.37 16.84 -2.17
CA VAL A 75 -7.40 15.67 -3.07
C VAL A 75 -7.39 16.17 -4.51
N ILE A 76 -6.46 15.67 -5.32
CA ILE A 76 -6.25 16.11 -6.70
C ILE A 76 -7.28 15.43 -7.59
N LEU A 77 -8.18 16.23 -8.17
CA LEU A 77 -9.15 15.81 -9.17
C LEU A 77 -8.96 16.60 -10.46
N GLY A 78 -9.57 16.14 -11.53
CA GLY A 78 -9.46 16.80 -12.82
C GLY A 78 -10.68 16.61 -13.70
N VAL A 79 -10.78 17.49 -14.68
CA VAL A 79 -11.69 17.37 -15.81
C VAL A 79 -10.89 17.42 -17.08
N SER A 80 -11.24 16.62 -18.07
CA SER A 80 -10.55 16.54 -19.37
C SER A 80 -11.53 16.35 -20.52
N LEU A 81 -11.12 16.82 -21.70
CA LEU A 81 -11.84 16.62 -22.96
C LEU A 81 -11.14 15.55 -23.79
N SER A 82 -11.86 14.57 -24.27
CA SER A 82 -11.35 13.57 -25.21
C SER A 82 -11.26 14.14 -26.64
N GLY A 83 -10.44 13.51 -27.49
CA GLY A 83 -10.26 13.90 -28.87
C GLY A 83 -9.33 15.07 -29.08
N ILE A 84 -9.32 15.61 -30.28
CA ILE A 84 -8.40 16.67 -30.74
C ILE A 84 -8.95 18.08 -30.62
N ASN A 85 -10.18 18.23 -30.16
CA ASN A 85 -10.85 19.54 -30.07
C ASN A 85 -10.18 20.44 -29.01
N ARG A 86 -10.04 21.72 -29.33
CA ARG A 86 -9.38 22.74 -28.48
C ARG A 86 -10.32 23.92 -28.13
N THR A 87 -11.61 23.70 -28.20
CA THR A 87 -12.60 24.72 -27.82
C THR A 87 -12.74 24.78 -26.29
N SER A 88 -12.89 25.99 -25.76
CA SER A 88 -13.17 26.16 -24.33
C SER A 88 -14.47 25.49 -23.92
N TYR A 89 -14.51 24.93 -22.71
CA TYR A 89 -15.68 24.27 -22.18
C TYR A 89 -15.86 24.54 -20.69
N SER A 90 -17.06 24.28 -20.19
CA SER A 90 -17.36 24.37 -18.77
C SER A 90 -18.24 23.22 -18.33
N VAL A 91 -18.13 22.89 -17.05
CA VAL A 91 -18.97 21.88 -16.36
C VAL A 91 -19.24 22.34 -14.95
N ASP A 92 -20.38 21.95 -14.43
CA ASP A 92 -20.67 22.03 -13.00
C ASP A 92 -20.17 20.77 -12.28
N LEU A 93 -19.81 20.93 -11.02
CA LEU A 93 -19.48 19.82 -10.14
C LEU A 93 -20.63 19.53 -9.20
N LYS A 94 -20.97 18.26 -9.05
CA LYS A 94 -22.01 17.81 -8.14
C LYS A 94 -21.53 16.67 -7.25
N VAL A 95 -22.10 16.61 -6.06
CA VAL A 95 -21.96 15.49 -5.13
C VAL A 95 -23.20 14.61 -5.25
N ASP A 96 -23.00 13.30 -5.26
CA ASP A 96 -24.07 12.31 -5.34
C ASP A 96 -23.98 11.39 -4.11
N THR A 97 -24.67 11.81 -3.04
CA THR A 97 -24.71 11.08 -1.76
C THR A 97 -25.47 9.77 -1.87
N ASP A 98 -26.51 9.72 -2.72
CA ASP A 98 -27.37 8.55 -2.88
C ASP A 98 -26.59 7.38 -3.50
N THR A 99 -25.72 7.67 -4.45
CA THR A 99 -24.80 6.66 -4.99
C THR A 99 -23.97 6.00 -3.87
N ILE A 100 -23.38 6.79 -2.97
CA ILE A 100 -22.55 6.24 -1.87
C ILE A 100 -23.42 5.44 -0.89
N GLN A 101 -24.59 5.95 -0.55
CA GLN A 101 -25.51 5.27 0.37
C GLN A 101 -25.94 3.89 -0.18
N GLN A 102 -26.25 3.83 -1.48
CA GLN A 102 -26.57 2.56 -2.16
C GLN A 102 -25.40 1.58 -2.16
N LEU A 103 -24.18 2.04 -2.45
CA LEU A 103 -22.98 1.19 -2.46
C LEU A 103 -22.65 0.63 -1.07
N ILE A 104 -22.84 1.41 -0.01
CA ILE A 104 -22.68 0.96 1.38
C ILE A 104 -23.77 -0.08 1.72
N THR A 105 -25.03 0.23 1.42
CA THR A 105 -26.17 -0.68 1.68
C THR A 105 -26.02 -2.01 0.96
N ASN A 106 -25.57 -1.99 -0.28
CA ASN A 106 -25.36 -3.17 -1.11
C ASN A 106 -24.03 -3.90 -0.79
N LYS A 107 -23.26 -3.41 0.21
CA LYS A 107 -21.95 -3.97 0.60
C LYS A 107 -20.95 -4.07 -0.57
N THR A 108 -21.02 -3.13 -1.51
CA THR A 108 -20.07 -3.03 -2.63
C THR A 108 -18.76 -2.36 -2.20
N LEU A 109 -18.79 -1.53 -1.16
CA LEU A 109 -17.62 -0.93 -0.53
C LEU A 109 -17.25 -1.68 0.76
N ASP A 110 -16.03 -1.47 1.24
CA ASP A 110 -15.54 -2.10 2.46
C ASP A 110 -16.45 -1.79 3.66
N ALA A 111 -16.56 -2.72 4.59
CA ALA A 111 -17.49 -2.64 5.73
C ALA A 111 -17.25 -1.44 6.67
N ASN A 112 -16.03 -0.87 6.66
CA ASN A 112 -15.67 0.33 7.43
C ASN A 112 -15.89 1.64 6.65
N THR A 113 -16.48 1.57 5.44
CA THR A 113 -16.77 2.75 4.62
C THR A 113 -18.00 3.48 5.14
N ILE A 114 -17.89 4.80 5.25
CA ILE A 114 -19.01 5.69 5.60
C ILE A 114 -19.10 6.85 4.62
N LEU A 115 -20.28 7.43 4.46
CA LEU A 115 -20.47 8.65 3.69
C LEU A 115 -19.67 9.79 4.32
N MET A 116 -18.90 10.52 3.50
CA MET A 116 -18.14 11.69 3.93
C MET A 116 -19.09 12.81 4.35
N PRO A 117 -19.01 13.33 5.60
CA PRO A 117 -19.89 14.42 6.06
C PRO A 117 -19.68 15.71 5.26
N ALA A 118 -20.75 16.44 5.00
CA ALA A 118 -20.70 17.71 4.26
C ALA A 118 -19.83 18.79 4.95
N SER A 119 -19.71 18.74 6.28
CA SER A 119 -18.85 19.65 7.06
C SER A 119 -17.35 19.39 6.87
N MET A 120 -16.98 18.21 6.32
CA MET A 120 -15.59 17.81 6.18
C MET A 120 -14.93 18.35 4.92
N TYR A 121 -15.69 18.68 3.89
CA TYR A 121 -15.13 19.01 2.58
C TYR A 121 -15.68 20.30 1.97
N THR A 122 -14.92 20.83 1.03
CA THR A 122 -15.38 21.85 0.09
C THR A 122 -15.03 21.43 -1.34
N LEU A 123 -15.93 21.75 -2.29
CA LEU A 123 -15.77 21.47 -3.71
C LEU A 123 -16.14 22.74 -4.50
N PRO A 124 -15.41 23.10 -5.58
CA PRO A 124 -15.82 24.17 -6.50
C PRO A 124 -17.22 23.88 -7.08
N LYS A 125 -18.00 24.89 -7.36
CA LYS A 125 -19.33 24.73 -8.00
C LYS A 125 -19.22 24.38 -9.47
N SER A 126 -18.25 24.97 -10.18
CA SER A 126 -18.05 24.77 -11.61
C SER A 126 -16.58 24.90 -11.99
N ILE A 127 -16.21 24.31 -13.12
CA ILE A 127 -14.88 24.39 -13.73
C ILE A 127 -15.03 24.89 -15.17
N ARG A 128 -14.22 25.90 -15.52
CA ARG A 128 -14.03 26.36 -16.91
C ARG A 128 -12.63 26.02 -17.38
N VAL A 129 -12.53 25.41 -18.56
CA VAL A 129 -11.29 25.07 -19.25
C VAL A 129 -11.13 25.96 -20.45
N ALA A 130 -9.99 26.62 -20.59
CA ALA A 130 -9.72 27.50 -21.71
C ALA A 130 -9.47 26.70 -23.01
N GLY A 131 -9.66 27.32 -24.17
CA GLY A 131 -9.55 26.63 -25.47
C GLY A 131 -8.12 26.24 -25.86
N ASP A 132 -7.10 26.72 -25.14
CA ASP A 132 -5.70 26.31 -25.30
C ASP A 132 -5.32 25.07 -24.48
N SER A 133 -6.23 24.59 -23.66
CA SER A 133 -6.05 23.43 -22.79
C SER A 133 -7.15 22.39 -22.98
N VAL A 134 -6.80 21.13 -22.79
CA VAL A 134 -7.76 20.01 -22.82
C VAL A 134 -8.22 19.59 -21.43
N SER A 135 -7.50 20.00 -20.38
CA SER A 135 -7.77 19.57 -19.02
C SER A 135 -7.56 20.69 -18.01
N LYS A 136 -8.17 20.51 -16.85
CA LYS A 136 -7.94 21.37 -15.69
C LYS A 136 -8.04 20.58 -14.41
N THR A 137 -7.06 20.80 -13.52
CA THR A 137 -7.07 20.27 -12.16
C THR A 137 -7.99 21.11 -11.28
N PHE A 138 -8.70 20.44 -10.38
CA PHE A 138 -9.43 21.06 -9.27
C PHE A 138 -9.25 20.21 -8.01
N TYR A 139 -9.70 20.69 -6.88
CA TYR A 139 -9.48 20.03 -5.60
C TYR A 139 -10.79 19.77 -4.87
N LEU A 140 -10.90 18.54 -4.34
CA LEU A 140 -11.77 18.26 -3.21
C LEU A 140 -10.96 18.57 -1.96
N THR A 141 -11.27 19.65 -1.28
CA THR A 141 -10.52 20.12 -0.10
C THR A 141 -11.15 19.59 1.17
N LEU A 142 -10.38 18.87 1.98
CA LEU A 142 -10.81 18.30 3.25
C LEU A 142 -10.24 19.10 4.42
N ASN A 143 -11.02 19.16 5.52
CA ASN A 143 -10.58 19.76 6.78
C ASN A 143 -9.77 18.74 7.60
N ILE A 144 -8.48 19.00 7.83
CA ILE A 144 -7.57 18.11 8.55
C ILE A 144 -8.03 17.94 10.00
N ASN A 145 -8.52 18.98 10.66
CA ASN A 145 -8.98 18.89 12.05
C ASN A 145 -10.20 17.97 12.19
N GLU A 146 -11.09 17.95 11.18
CA GLU A 146 -12.19 17.01 11.13
C GLU A 146 -11.69 15.57 10.90
N LEU A 147 -10.78 15.37 9.97
CA LEU A 147 -10.19 14.04 9.67
C LEU A 147 -9.53 13.39 10.90
N LYS A 148 -8.90 14.19 11.76
CA LYS A 148 -8.19 13.71 12.95
C LYS A 148 -9.10 13.32 14.11
N LYS A 149 -10.40 13.53 14.03
CA LYS A 149 -11.32 13.15 15.09
C LYS A 149 -11.37 11.63 15.27
N ALA A 150 -11.43 11.18 16.52
CA ALA A 150 -11.34 9.76 16.87
C ALA A 150 -12.45 8.88 16.25
N ASN A 151 -13.63 9.47 15.98
CA ASN A 151 -14.74 8.75 15.34
C ASN A 151 -14.48 8.36 13.88
N TYR A 152 -13.44 8.90 13.24
CA TYR A 152 -13.05 8.54 11.87
C TYR A 152 -11.86 7.58 11.81
N SER A 153 -11.22 7.26 12.93
CA SER A 153 -10.15 6.25 12.95
C SER A 153 -10.66 4.90 12.48
N GLY A 154 -9.92 4.24 11.59
CA GLY A 154 -10.30 2.97 10.96
C GLY A 154 -11.41 3.08 9.91
N LYS A 155 -11.79 4.30 9.50
CA LYS A 155 -12.84 4.51 8.50
C LYS A 155 -12.29 4.88 7.13
N ILE A 156 -13.03 4.48 6.11
CA ILE A 156 -12.90 4.99 4.74
C ILE A 156 -14.03 5.98 4.51
N LEU A 157 -13.71 7.23 4.20
CA LEU A 157 -14.70 8.26 3.90
C LEU A 157 -14.96 8.28 2.40
N ALA A 158 -16.20 8.02 1.98
CA ALA A 158 -16.58 7.94 0.58
C ALA A 158 -17.39 9.15 0.13
N LEU A 159 -17.05 9.69 -1.06
CA LEU A 159 -17.78 10.77 -1.70
C LEU A 159 -17.85 10.55 -3.21
N ALA A 160 -19.04 10.53 -3.81
CA ALA A 160 -19.18 10.52 -5.26
C ALA A 160 -19.17 11.97 -5.78
N VAL A 161 -18.17 12.27 -6.63
CA VAL A 161 -18.03 13.55 -7.32
C VAL A 161 -18.33 13.34 -8.80
N GLY A 162 -19.27 14.07 -9.35
CA GLY A 162 -19.70 13.98 -10.74
C GLY A 162 -19.70 15.31 -11.47
N LEU A 163 -19.73 15.23 -12.79
CA LEU A 163 -19.85 16.36 -13.71
C LEU A 163 -21.33 16.53 -14.11
N ALA A 164 -21.77 17.77 -14.27
CA ALA A 164 -23.10 18.13 -14.71
C ALA A 164 -23.07 19.37 -15.62
N ASN A 165 -24.18 19.64 -16.32
CA ASN A 165 -24.40 20.84 -17.13
C ASN A 165 -23.21 21.19 -18.05
N PRO A 166 -22.75 20.26 -18.90
CA PRO A 166 -21.60 20.50 -19.75
C PRO A 166 -21.94 21.47 -20.89
N THR A 167 -20.98 22.31 -21.29
CA THR A 167 -21.12 23.23 -22.43
C THR A 167 -19.76 23.44 -23.08
N PRO A 168 -19.59 23.29 -24.43
CA PRO A 168 -20.60 22.86 -25.43
C PRO A 168 -20.64 21.34 -25.65
N PHE A 169 -19.71 20.57 -25.05
CA PHE A 169 -19.55 19.12 -25.30
C PHE A 169 -20.40 18.30 -24.35
N GLY A 170 -20.75 17.08 -24.74
CA GLY A 170 -21.43 16.13 -23.86
C GLY A 170 -20.49 15.44 -22.87
N LEU A 171 -21.06 14.88 -21.80
CA LEU A 171 -20.31 14.07 -20.82
C LEU A 171 -20.04 12.66 -21.35
N SER A 172 -18.94 12.06 -20.87
CA SER A 172 -18.73 10.61 -20.97
C SER A 172 -19.80 9.88 -20.16
N ALA A 173 -20.43 8.88 -20.74
CA ALA A 173 -21.46 8.09 -20.07
C ALA A 173 -20.90 7.27 -18.88
N THR A 174 -19.64 6.86 -18.96
CA THR A 174 -18.99 5.94 -17.99
C THR A 174 -17.96 6.61 -17.09
N ALA A 175 -17.35 7.73 -17.55
CA ALA A 175 -16.25 8.38 -16.85
C ALA A 175 -16.57 9.82 -16.41
N SER A 176 -17.85 10.19 -16.26
CA SER A 176 -18.27 11.51 -15.78
C SER A 176 -18.44 11.59 -14.26
N LYS A 177 -18.14 10.51 -13.53
CA LYS A 177 -18.24 10.41 -12.08
C LYS A 177 -17.06 9.62 -11.54
N THR A 178 -16.54 10.00 -10.38
CA THR A 178 -15.56 9.23 -9.60
C THR A 178 -16.03 9.09 -8.16
N ILE A 179 -15.68 7.98 -7.50
CA ILE A 179 -15.91 7.75 -6.08
C ILE A 179 -14.57 7.96 -5.37
N VAL A 180 -14.45 9.05 -4.65
CA VAL A 180 -13.28 9.34 -3.83
C VAL A 180 -13.41 8.54 -2.53
N LEU A 181 -12.42 7.68 -2.27
CA LEU A 181 -12.34 6.84 -1.08
C LEU A 181 -11.13 7.29 -0.25
N VAL A 182 -11.38 7.98 0.84
CA VAL A 182 -10.33 8.52 1.71
C VAL A 182 -10.11 7.57 2.88
N ASP A 183 -9.01 6.84 2.85
CA ASP A 183 -8.56 6.04 3.98
C ASP A 183 -7.95 6.96 5.04
N VAL A 184 -8.70 7.18 6.13
CA VAL A 184 -8.29 8.12 7.18
C VAL A 184 -7.03 7.66 7.89
N ASP A 185 -6.93 6.39 8.21
CA ASP A 185 -5.74 5.88 8.92
C ASP A 185 -4.50 5.92 8.04
N ALA A 186 -4.62 5.61 6.75
CA ALA A 186 -3.52 5.73 5.81
C ALA A 186 -3.03 7.18 5.62
N LEU A 187 -3.93 8.17 5.69
CA LEU A 187 -3.56 9.59 5.67
C LEU A 187 -2.94 10.06 6.98
N VAL A 188 -3.46 9.56 8.11
CA VAL A 188 -2.98 9.95 9.45
C VAL A 188 -1.73 9.17 9.84
N ILE A 189 -1.63 7.91 9.37
CA ILE A 189 -0.54 6.97 9.63
C ILE A 189 0.37 6.97 8.41
N GLY A 190 1.20 7.72 8.04
CA GLY A 190 2.03 7.74 6.83
C GLY A 190 2.64 6.41 6.38
N PRO A 191 3.42 6.37 5.32
CA PRO A 191 4.04 5.15 4.84
C PRO A 191 5.00 4.57 5.88
N ALA A 192 5.18 3.25 5.83
CA ALA A 192 6.11 2.56 6.68
C ALA A 192 7.56 3.06 6.46
N VAL A 193 8.20 3.48 7.53
CA VAL A 193 9.63 3.84 7.55
C VAL A 193 10.36 2.80 8.39
N GLU A 194 11.39 2.19 7.85
CA GLU A 194 12.17 1.21 8.59
C GLU A 194 13.01 1.91 9.69
N VAL A 195 12.85 1.46 10.92
CA VAL A 195 13.54 1.98 12.11
C VAL A 195 14.30 0.88 12.86
N THR A 196 14.52 -0.26 12.23
CA THR A 196 15.13 -1.45 12.81
C THR A 196 16.44 -1.14 13.51
N SER A 197 17.38 -0.54 12.80
CA SER A 197 18.74 -0.25 13.32
C SER A 197 18.76 0.70 14.53
N LYS A 198 17.67 1.46 14.73
CA LYS A 198 17.55 2.38 15.86
C LYS A 198 17.14 1.67 17.15
N TYR A 199 16.38 0.59 17.06
CA TYR A 199 15.75 -0.02 18.24
C TYR A 199 16.09 -1.49 18.43
N ILE A 200 16.33 -2.26 17.37
CA ILE A 200 16.66 -3.68 17.44
C ILE A 200 18.18 -3.84 17.34
N LYS A 201 18.76 -4.51 18.31
CA LYS A 201 20.15 -4.94 18.27
C LYS A 201 20.25 -6.26 17.54
N ASN A 202 21.37 -6.47 16.82
CA ASN A 202 21.56 -7.70 16.07
C ASN A 202 20.30 -8.11 15.26
N PRO A 203 19.82 -7.25 14.36
CA PRO A 203 18.60 -7.52 13.59
C PRO A 203 18.79 -8.53 12.46
N GLY A 204 20.02 -9.04 12.29
CA GLY A 204 20.41 -9.95 11.23
C GLY A 204 21.06 -9.28 10.02
N ASN A 205 21.26 -10.08 8.98
CA ASN A 205 21.88 -9.79 7.69
C ASN A 205 23.35 -9.31 7.76
N PRO A 206 24.26 -10.13 8.39
CA PRO A 206 24.04 -11.41 9.04
C PRO A 206 23.70 -11.27 10.53
N PHE A 207 23.06 -12.28 11.10
CA PHE A 207 22.96 -12.39 12.56
C PHE A 207 24.33 -12.70 13.19
N VAL A 208 24.53 -12.20 14.41
CA VAL A 208 25.73 -12.43 15.21
C VAL A 208 25.39 -13.35 16.37
N THR A 209 26.29 -14.28 16.68
CA THR A 209 26.15 -15.20 17.82
C THR A 209 27.03 -14.77 18.99
N SER A 210 26.58 -15.01 20.22
CA SER A 210 27.36 -14.84 21.47
C SER A 210 28.00 -16.13 21.94
N ALA A 211 27.52 -17.31 21.51
CA ALA A 211 28.04 -18.62 21.85
C ALA A 211 27.72 -19.62 20.74
N MET A 212 28.59 -20.62 20.56
CA MET A 212 28.41 -21.71 19.58
C MET A 212 28.49 -23.06 20.28
N ASP A 213 27.80 -24.05 19.76
CA ASP A 213 27.96 -25.44 20.11
C ASP A 213 29.31 -25.98 19.60
N PRO A 214 29.82 -27.09 20.17
CA PRO A 214 31.06 -27.70 19.67
C PRO A 214 30.98 -28.16 18.21
N GLY A 215 29.80 -28.45 17.65
CA GLY A 215 29.60 -28.84 16.27
C GLY A 215 29.70 -27.66 15.29
N GLY A 216 29.68 -26.43 15.79
CA GLY A 216 29.87 -25.22 15.01
C GLY A 216 28.68 -24.82 14.11
N ARG A 217 27.53 -25.48 14.26
CA ARG A 217 26.29 -25.12 13.54
C ARG A 217 25.37 -24.24 14.37
N TRP A 218 25.09 -24.65 15.62
CA TRP A 218 24.13 -24.01 16.49
C TRP A 218 24.77 -23.01 17.42
N GLY A 219 24.06 -21.94 17.76
CA GLY A 219 24.55 -20.92 18.66
C GLY A 219 23.42 -20.16 19.34
N THR A 220 23.81 -19.25 20.22
CA THR A 220 22.89 -18.30 20.87
C THR A 220 23.04 -16.94 20.23
N LEU A 221 21.93 -16.33 19.81
CA LEU A 221 21.93 -14.98 19.23
C LEU A 221 22.45 -13.96 20.23
N ALA A 222 23.44 -13.17 19.81
CA ALA A 222 23.88 -12.01 20.60
C ALA A 222 22.73 -10.99 20.69
N ASP A 223 22.59 -10.34 21.86
CA ASP A 223 21.58 -9.32 22.15
C ASP A 223 20.09 -9.80 22.13
N TRP A 224 19.85 -11.08 21.91
CA TRP A 224 18.52 -11.69 22.01
C TRP A 224 18.42 -12.56 23.27
N VAL A 225 17.28 -12.52 23.91
CA VAL A 225 16.96 -13.42 25.01
C VAL A 225 16.38 -14.70 24.43
N ALA A 226 17.03 -15.83 24.75
CA ALA A 226 16.54 -17.17 24.41
C ALA A 226 16.01 -17.84 25.68
N SER A 227 14.79 -18.40 25.61
CA SER A 227 14.27 -19.23 26.71
C SER A 227 15.00 -20.57 26.80
N SER A 228 14.88 -21.27 27.91
CA SER A 228 15.45 -22.61 28.07
C SER A 228 14.97 -23.59 26.98
N GLY A 229 13.70 -23.45 26.52
CA GLY A 229 13.19 -24.23 25.40
C GLY A 229 13.86 -23.93 24.08
N ALA A 230 14.29 -22.69 23.83
CA ALA A 230 15.02 -22.30 22.63
C ALA A 230 16.49 -22.73 22.66
N LEU A 231 17.09 -22.91 23.84
CA LEU A 231 18.49 -23.35 24.02
C LEU A 231 18.59 -24.89 23.92
N SER A 232 18.00 -25.50 22.90
CA SER A 232 17.83 -26.93 22.75
C SER A 232 19.08 -27.71 22.31
N HIS A 233 20.14 -27.05 21.88
CA HIS A 233 21.38 -27.67 21.38
C HIS A 233 22.52 -27.48 22.38
N ASN A 234 22.63 -28.38 23.33
CA ASN A 234 23.70 -28.35 24.36
C ASN A 234 23.81 -27.01 25.13
N GLY A 235 22.68 -26.38 25.41
CA GLY A 235 22.60 -25.09 26.14
C GLY A 235 22.75 -23.86 25.26
N VAL A 236 22.82 -23.99 23.94
CA VAL A 236 22.70 -22.92 22.94
C VAL A 236 21.50 -23.16 22.03
N GLY A 237 21.09 -22.14 21.27
CA GLY A 237 19.99 -22.23 20.32
C GLY A 237 19.50 -20.85 19.89
N GLY A 238 18.63 -20.84 18.88
CA GLY A 238 18.11 -19.63 18.30
C GLY A 238 18.94 -19.02 17.17
N PHE A 239 20.15 -19.52 16.96
CA PHE A 239 21.06 -19.18 15.87
C PHE A 239 21.52 -20.44 15.17
N SER A 240 21.62 -20.39 13.86
CA SER A 240 22.23 -21.46 13.03
C SER A 240 23.14 -20.86 11.98
N LYS A 241 24.25 -21.61 11.72
CA LYS A 241 25.18 -21.32 10.63
C LYS A 241 25.31 -22.56 9.75
N ASP A 242 24.47 -22.69 8.78
CA ASP A 242 24.49 -23.76 7.78
C ASP A 242 24.57 -23.19 6.35
N GLY A 243 24.10 -23.93 5.34
CA GLY A 243 24.12 -23.52 3.94
C GLY A 243 23.43 -22.18 3.62
N ASP A 244 22.48 -21.75 4.47
CA ASP A 244 21.81 -20.46 4.35
C ASP A 244 22.61 -19.30 4.95
N GLY A 245 23.69 -19.61 5.67
CA GLY A 245 24.52 -18.65 6.41
C GLY A 245 24.00 -18.37 7.81
N PRO A 246 24.51 -17.34 8.49
CA PRO A 246 24.06 -16.97 9.84
C PRO A 246 22.59 -16.50 9.85
N THR A 247 21.73 -17.26 10.52
CA THR A 247 20.27 -17.05 10.61
C THR A 247 19.79 -17.05 12.06
N MET A 248 18.67 -16.39 12.30
CA MET A 248 17.80 -16.71 13.45
C MET A 248 17.05 -17.99 13.06
N ASP A 249 17.14 -19.02 13.90
CA ASP A 249 16.70 -20.36 13.57
C ASP A 249 16.23 -21.12 14.82
N MET A 250 15.11 -21.77 14.71
CA MET A 250 14.66 -22.83 15.62
C MET A 250 14.06 -23.97 14.80
N GLU A 251 14.53 -25.19 15.01
CA GLU A 251 14.00 -26.37 14.33
C GLU A 251 13.96 -27.60 15.24
N SER A 252 13.03 -28.52 14.95
CA SER A 252 12.94 -29.84 15.56
C SER A 252 12.86 -30.93 14.47
N GLY A 253 13.41 -32.10 14.76
CA GLY A 253 13.59 -33.14 13.74
C GLY A 253 14.90 -33.02 12.99
N TRP A 254 15.14 -33.86 11.99
CA TRP A 254 16.43 -33.96 11.25
C TRP A 254 17.66 -34.10 12.17
N GLY A 255 17.46 -34.69 13.36
CA GLY A 255 18.51 -34.80 14.39
C GLY A 255 18.52 -33.64 15.40
N SER A 256 17.70 -32.64 15.23
CA SER A 256 17.52 -31.55 16.19
C SER A 256 16.50 -31.92 17.28
N PRO A 257 16.73 -31.52 18.55
CA PRO A 257 15.83 -31.79 19.66
C PRO A 257 14.48 -31.09 19.54
N LEU A 258 13.47 -31.60 20.26
CA LEU A 258 12.18 -30.91 20.38
C LEU A 258 12.33 -29.60 21.13
N ILE A 259 11.54 -28.59 20.73
CA ILE A 259 11.54 -27.25 21.33
C ILE A 259 10.17 -26.98 21.96
N LYS A 260 10.08 -27.17 23.27
CA LYS A 260 8.88 -26.83 24.02
C LYS A 260 8.93 -25.37 24.47
N ASN A 261 7.93 -24.58 24.07
CA ASN A 261 7.79 -23.19 24.49
C ASN A 261 9.08 -22.37 24.25
N GLY A 262 9.68 -22.53 23.07
CA GLY A 262 10.88 -21.79 22.64
C GLY A 262 10.57 -20.33 22.40
N LYS A 263 11.35 -19.41 22.99
CA LYS A 263 11.19 -17.96 22.83
C LYS A 263 12.49 -17.32 22.43
N LEU A 264 12.45 -16.45 21.44
CA LEU A 264 13.54 -15.53 21.06
C LEU A 264 12.97 -14.12 21.03
N TYR A 265 13.51 -13.22 21.84
CA TYR A 265 12.93 -11.89 21.95
C TYR A 265 13.94 -10.81 22.36
N GLN A 266 13.59 -9.56 22.08
CA GLN A 266 14.20 -8.39 22.67
C GLN A 266 13.14 -7.51 23.33
N THR A 267 13.56 -6.77 24.35
CA THR A 267 12.75 -5.73 24.98
C THR A 267 13.32 -4.37 24.63
N ILE A 268 12.52 -3.54 24.01
CA ILE A 268 12.87 -2.21 23.50
C ILE A 268 11.94 -1.15 24.06
N THR A 269 12.33 0.12 24.00
CA THR A 269 11.46 1.23 24.38
C THR A 269 11.14 2.07 23.16
N LEU A 270 9.84 2.20 22.85
CA LEU A 270 9.34 2.95 21.71
C LEU A 270 8.52 4.16 22.15
N PRO A 271 8.65 5.33 21.51
CA PRO A 271 7.74 6.46 21.71
C PRO A 271 6.31 6.13 21.35
N ALA A 272 5.36 7.03 21.67
CA ALA A 272 4.01 6.96 21.13
C ALA A 272 4.07 6.95 19.61
N GLY A 273 3.26 6.07 18.97
CA GLY A 273 3.25 5.92 17.50
C GLY A 273 2.63 4.60 17.05
N THR A 274 2.57 4.41 15.75
CA THR A 274 2.19 3.14 15.13
C THR A 274 3.43 2.46 14.58
N TYR A 275 3.55 1.16 14.80
CA TYR A 275 4.70 0.35 14.44
C TYR A 275 4.27 -0.99 13.85
N ALA A 276 5.20 -1.67 13.17
CA ALA A 276 5.06 -3.08 12.83
C ALA A 276 6.38 -3.82 13.07
N PHE A 277 6.30 -4.97 13.72
CA PHE A 277 7.40 -5.93 13.83
C PHE A 277 7.20 -7.06 12.82
N ASP A 278 8.25 -7.39 12.06
CA ASP A 278 8.19 -8.30 10.92
C ASP A 278 9.49 -9.09 10.77
N PRO A 279 9.52 -10.38 11.10
CA PRO A 279 10.69 -11.22 10.90
C PRO A 279 10.75 -11.88 9.51
N SER A 280 9.99 -11.39 8.54
CA SER A 280 9.99 -11.90 7.16
C SER A 280 10.99 -11.16 6.24
N PRO A 281 11.41 -11.74 5.11
CA PRO A 281 10.99 -13.05 4.61
C PRO A 281 11.66 -14.21 5.33
N TRP A 282 10.94 -15.33 5.45
CA TRP A 282 11.54 -16.58 5.88
C TRP A 282 12.44 -17.15 4.77
N VAL A 283 13.66 -17.55 5.13
CA VAL A 283 14.54 -18.28 4.21
C VAL A 283 14.06 -19.71 4.06
N TRP A 284 13.57 -20.29 5.15
CA TRP A 284 13.02 -21.63 5.19
C TRP A 284 11.96 -21.73 6.30
N GLN A 285 10.98 -22.59 6.10
CA GLN A 285 9.97 -22.97 7.07
C GLN A 285 9.67 -24.46 6.95
N GLY A 286 9.58 -25.13 8.10
CA GLY A 286 8.98 -26.44 8.22
C GLY A 286 7.47 -26.34 8.37
N THR A 287 6.86 -27.28 9.11
CA THR A 287 5.44 -27.21 9.50
C THR A 287 5.19 -25.96 10.34
N LYS A 288 4.19 -25.14 9.96
CA LYS A 288 4.05 -23.72 10.37
C LYS A 288 3.14 -23.47 11.55
N ASP A 289 2.29 -24.39 11.89
CA ASP A 289 1.07 -24.23 12.70
C ASP A 289 1.29 -24.08 14.21
N VAL A 290 2.54 -24.07 14.66
CA VAL A 290 2.94 -24.01 16.08
C VAL A 290 3.90 -22.88 16.39
N SER A 291 3.71 -21.74 15.73
CA SER A 291 4.61 -20.58 15.79
C SER A 291 3.85 -19.27 15.75
N TYR A 292 4.29 -18.32 16.57
CA TYR A 292 3.77 -16.97 16.61
C TYR A 292 4.87 -15.93 16.57
N VAL A 293 4.65 -14.88 15.80
CA VAL A 293 5.32 -13.60 15.96
C VAL A 293 4.54 -12.79 16.98
N VAL A 294 5.19 -12.28 18.02
CA VAL A 294 4.51 -11.69 19.18
C VAL A 294 5.07 -10.31 19.50
N VAL A 295 4.17 -9.41 19.83
CA VAL A 295 4.45 -8.08 20.38
C VAL A 295 3.71 -7.94 21.70
N ALA A 296 4.45 -7.72 22.80
CA ALA A 296 3.93 -7.61 24.15
C ALA A 296 4.23 -6.22 24.72
N PRO A 297 3.32 -5.24 24.60
CA PRO A 297 3.45 -3.93 25.24
C PRO A 297 3.44 -4.05 26.79
N ASN A 298 4.23 -3.19 27.46
CA ASN A 298 4.37 -3.16 28.91
C ASN A 298 4.91 -4.45 29.56
N ALA A 299 5.48 -5.35 28.75
CA ALA A 299 6.07 -6.61 29.21
C ALA A 299 7.61 -6.60 29.08
N SER A 300 8.29 -7.38 29.89
CA SER A 300 9.75 -7.63 29.81
C SER A 300 10.08 -9.04 29.32
N THR A 301 9.08 -9.86 29.05
CA THR A 301 9.19 -11.22 28.48
C THR A 301 7.97 -11.52 27.62
N LEU A 302 8.07 -12.51 26.75
CA LEU A 302 6.92 -13.02 25.98
C LEU A 302 6.13 -14.06 26.80
N PRO A 303 4.80 -14.14 26.61
CA PRO A 303 3.98 -15.17 27.24
C PRO A 303 4.37 -16.58 26.76
N ASP A 304 3.86 -17.59 27.44
CA ASP A 304 4.01 -18.97 26.99
C ASP A 304 3.17 -19.25 25.76
N TYR A 305 3.62 -20.18 24.92
CA TYR A 305 2.96 -20.52 23.65
C TYR A 305 1.46 -20.78 23.83
N ALA A 306 1.09 -21.51 24.86
CA ALA A 306 -0.30 -21.88 25.13
C ALA A 306 -1.21 -20.67 25.45
N ASP A 307 -0.63 -19.59 25.94
CA ASP A 307 -1.37 -18.41 26.41
C ASP A 307 -1.55 -17.34 25.33
N ILE A 308 -0.78 -17.41 24.23
CA ILE A 308 -0.75 -16.35 23.22
C ILE A 308 -2.12 -16.14 22.58
N ALA A 309 -2.73 -17.20 22.07
CA ALA A 309 -3.98 -17.13 21.31
C ALA A 309 -5.18 -16.61 22.12
N THR A 310 -5.13 -16.73 23.45
CA THR A 310 -6.19 -16.27 24.36
C THR A 310 -5.85 -14.98 25.10
N SER A 311 -4.63 -14.48 24.96
CA SER A 311 -4.18 -13.26 25.64
C SER A 311 -4.79 -12.00 25.04
N THR A 312 -5.28 -11.13 25.90
CA THR A 312 -5.73 -9.76 25.54
C THR A 312 -4.63 -8.70 25.69
N SER A 313 -3.49 -9.08 26.25
CA SER A 313 -2.37 -8.17 26.58
C SER A 313 -1.25 -8.18 25.54
N VAL A 314 -1.30 -9.08 24.57
CA VAL A 314 -0.32 -9.17 23.49
C VAL A 314 -0.99 -9.14 22.12
N LEU A 315 -0.23 -8.71 21.11
CA LEU A 315 -0.60 -8.83 19.71
C LEU A 315 0.27 -9.91 19.09
N PHE A 316 -0.31 -10.70 18.19
CA PHE A 316 0.41 -11.77 17.54
C PHE A 316 -0.03 -11.97 16.08
N ALA A 317 0.81 -12.64 15.33
CA ALA A 317 0.54 -13.13 14.00
C ALA A 317 1.10 -14.53 13.82
N THR A 318 0.51 -15.30 12.90
CA THR A 318 1.04 -16.59 12.46
C THR A 318 2.14 -16.38 11.41
N PHE A 319 2.94 -17.40 11.14
CA PHE A 319 4.02 -17.32 10.17
C PHE A 319 3.55 -17.16 8.71
N ASP A 320 2.29 -17.40 8.40
CA ASP A 320 1.73 -17.12 7.07
C ASP A 320 1.61 -15.62 6.78
N LYS A 321 1.39 -14.81 7.83
CA LYS A 321 1.33 -13.34 7.78
C LYS A 321 2.08 -12.77 8.97
N PRO A 322 3.41 -12.86 9.02
CA PRO A 322 4.19 -12.68 10.24
C PRO A 322 4.29 -11.24 10.75
N ARG A 323 3.78 -10.26 10.00
CA ARG A 323 3.81 -8.85 10.40
C ARG A 323 2.76 -8.54 11.46
N VAL A 324 3.21 -8.06 12.62
CA VAL A 324 2.35 -7.60 13.72
C VAL A 324 2.37 -6.09 13.78
N THR A 325 1.26 -5.45 13.44
CA THR A 325 1.09 -3.99 13.56
C THR A 325 0.48 -3.64 14.92
N PHE A 326 1.02 -2.60 15.58
CA PHE A 326 0.59 -2.18 16.91
C PHE A 326 0.69 -0.67 17.09
N LYS A 327 -0.13 -0.11 18.00
CA LYS A 327 -0.19 1.32 18.31
C LYS A 327 0.14 1.56 19.78
N LEU A 328 0.98 2.53 20.03
CA LEU A 328 1.36 2.98 21.39
C LEU A 328 0.86 4.41 21.59
N THR A 329 0.19 4.64 22.71
CA THR A 329 -0.34 5.97 23.07
C THR A 329 0.64 6.82 23.86
N ALA A 330 1.67 6.18 24.44
CA ALA A 330 2.75 6.81 25.19
C ALA A 330 4.05 6.07 24.96
N THR A 331 5.17 6.63 25.42
CA THR A 331 6.47 5.92 25.44
C THR A 331 6.33 4.65 26.26
N THR A 332 6.57 3.50 25.64
CA THR A 332 6.25 2.19 26.19
C THR A 332 7.41 1.22 26.00
N LYS A 333 7.67 0.42 27.03
CA LYS A 333 8.52 -0.76 26.95
C LYS A 333 7.74 -1.84 26.21
N VAL A 334 8.32 -2.42 25.15
CA VAL A 334 7.70 -3.42 24.31
C VAL A 334 8.64 -4.60 24.13
N THR A 335 8.17 -5.81 24.35
CA THR A 335 8.91 -7.03 24.03
C THR A 335 8.41 -7.57 22.69
N VAL A 336 9.34 -7.78 21.76
CA VAL A 336 9.08 -8.28 20.41
C VAL A 336 9.87 -9.56 20.15
N GLY A 337 9.29 -10.51 19.45
CA GLY A 337 10.00 -11.74 19.12
C GLY A 337 9.13 -12.84 18.57
N VAL A 338 9.64 -14.07 18.69
CA VAL A 338 9.03 -15.29 18.15
C VAL A 338 8.84 -16.30 19.29
N VAL A 339 7.71 -16.96 19.31
CA VAL A 339 7.40 -18.05 20.26
C VAL A 339 6.96 -19.29 19.47
N VAL A 340 7.58 -20.43 19.77
CA VAL A 340 7.31 -21.69 19.07
C VAL A 340 7.06 -22.84 20.05
N ASN A 341 6.37 -23.89 19.57
CA ASN A 341 6.18 -25.14 20.32
C ASN A 341 6.39 -26.34 19.38
N TYR A 342 7.65 -26.57 18.97
CA TYR A 342 8.04 -27.63 18.04
C TYR A 342 8.25 -28.97 18.76
N VAL A 343 7.17 -29.73 18.82
CA VAL A 343 7.10 -31.00 19.53
C VAL A 343 6.95 -32.24 18.62
N GLN A 344 7.12 -31.98 17.31
CA GLN A 344 7.12 -33.01 16.26
C GLN A 344 8.31 -32.79 15.32
N ASP A 345 8.59 -33.80 14.50
CA ASP A 345 9.59 -33.68 13.45
C ASP A 345 9.19 -32.67 12.36
N GLN A 346 10.18 -32.09 11.71
CA GLN A 346 10.02 -31.21 10.56
C GLN A 346 9.30 -29.88 10.87
N GLN A 347 9.38 -29.42 12.10
CA GLN A 347 8.92 -28.11 12.50
C GLN A 347 10.10 -27.14 12.61
N GLY A 348 9.95 -25.91 12.14
CA GLY A 348 11.03 -24.95 12.23
C GLY A 348 10.86 -23.71 11.36
N PHE A 349 11.75 -22.76 11.57
CA PHE A 349 11.90 -21.58 10.74
C PHE A 349 13.36 -21.10 10.69
N LYS A 350 13.69 -20.39 9.61
CA LYS A 350 14.93 -19.62 9.44
C LYS A 350 14.61 -18.25 8.85
N THR A 351 15.22 -17.20 9.40
CA THR A 351 15.21 -15.89 8.78
C THR A 351 16.59 -15.23 8.84
N LYS A 352 16.94 -14.43 7.82
CA LYS A 352 18.19 -13.66 7.78
C LYS A 352 18.09 -12.31 8.46
N ALA A 353 16.89 -11.81 8.71
CA ALA A 353 16.67 -10.50 9.34
C ALA A 353 15.31 -10.42 10.02
N VAL A 354 15.21 -9.48 10.94
CA VAL A 354 13.95 -8.97 11.48
C VAL A 354 13.86 -7.48 11.20
N HIS A 355 12.66 -6.98 11.04
CA HIS A 355 12.39 -5.59 10.72
C HIS A 355 11.44 -4.95 11.72
N LEU A 356 11.71 -3.69 12.05
CA LEU A 356 10.80 -2.83 12.78
C LEU A 356 10.51 -1.60 11.93
N TYR A 357 9.24 -1.39 11.64
CA TYR A 357 8.76 -0.23 10.91
C TYR A 357 8.03 0.73 11.84
N SER A 358 8.18 2.02 11.61
CA SER A 358 7.30 3.05 12.16
C SER A 358 6.44 3.65 11.05
N TYR A 359 5.26 4.11 11.42
CA TYR A 359 4.34 4.82 10.55
C TYR A 359 4.22 6.26 11.05
N PRO A 360 5.12 7.17 10.64
CA PRO A 360 5.05 8.57 11.05
C PRO A 360 3.76 9.19 10.54
N LYS A 361 3.12 10.01 11.37
CA LYS A 361 1.91 10.74 10.96
C LYS A 361 2.24 11.68 9.81
N HIS A 362 1.47 11.64 8.73
CA HIS A 362 1.54 12.63 7.65
C HIS A 362 0.82 13.92 8.02
N LEU A 363 -0.18 13.82 8.87
CA LEU A 363 -1.02 14.95 9.29
C LEU A 363 -0.76 15.31 10.75
#